data_ad6c0cd64a70db93a023f640dc8a74f1
#
_entry.id   ad6c0cd64a70db93a023f640dc8a74f1
#
_cell.length_a   1.000
_cell.length_b   1.000
_cell.length_c   1.000
_cell.angle_alpha   90.00
_cell.angle_beta   90.00
_cell.angle_gamma   90.00
#
_symmetry.space_group_name_H-M   'P 1'
#
loop_
_entity.id
_entity.type
_entity.pdbx_description
1 polymer ?
#
loop_
_entity_poly.entity_id
_entity_poly.type
_entity_poly.pdbx_seq_one_letter_code
_entity_poly.pdbx_strand_id
1 'polypeptide(L)'
;RLQTNPLQQIQVALGFETVGRGHADNEAIKLLASILGGTMSSRLFIEVRERRGLCYTVRAAVDSYDDVGTFVIRAGLDASRLKLAMDVIVKEVKKIAAHGVTKEELAMAKDHVRGGLMLRLEDSSERAEFFGRQSLFFNEVIGPEDRLKQFDAVTVADVARVAKQILDMKAMSIAAIGPYKNAKQLLAQFPTL
;
A
#
# COMPACT_ATOMS: atom_id res chain seq x y z
N ARG A 1 -16.69 -6.66 -4.29
CA ARG A 1 -16.98 -7.74 -5.25
C ARG A 1 -16.40 -9.05 -4.73
N LEU A 2 -17.11 -10.16 -4.86
CA LEU A 2 -16.66 -11.51 -4.56
C LEU A 2 -16.72 -12.37 -5.83
N GLN A 3 -15.64 -13.10 -6.10
CA GLN A 3 -15.60 -14.20 -7.05
C GLN A 3 -15.40 -15.50 -6.29
N THR A 4 -16.34 -16.45 -6.45
CA THR A 4 -16.25 -17.76 -5.80
C THR A 4 -15.30 -18.68 -6.59
N ASN A 5 -14.31 -19.24 -5.89
CA ASN A 5 -13.41 -20.24 -6.44
C ASN A 5 -13.00 -21.22 -5.31
N PRO A 6 -12.97 -22.54 -5.54
CA PRO A 6 -12.57 -23.54 -4.55
C PRO A 6 -11.04 -23.54 -4.32
N LEU A 7 -10.54 -22.47 -3.74
CA LEU A 7 -9.13 -22.29 -3.39
C LEU A 7 -8.93 -22.53 -1.89
N GLN A 8 -7.77 -23.06 -1.51
CA GLN A 8 -7.37 -23.15 -0.09
C GLN A 8 -7.05 -21.77 0.51
N GLN A 9 -6.66 -20.82 -0.32
CA GLN A 9 -6.40 -19.44 0.04
C GLN A 9 -7.47 -18.50 -0.50
N ILE A 10 -7.72 -17.44 0.23
CA ILE A 10 -8.49 -16.31 -0.26
C ILE A 10 -7.54 -15.17 -0.64
N GLN A 11 -7.73 -14.60 -1.83
CA GLN A 11 -7.09 -13.36 -2.24
C GLN A 11 -8.03 -12.19 -1.91
N VAL A 12 -7.54 -11.25 -1.11
CA VAL A 12 -8.29 -10.07 -0.69
C VAL A 12 -7.55 -8.82 -1.15
N ALA A 13 -8.29 -7.86 -1.67
CA ALA A 13 -7.83 -6.50 -1.94
C ALA A 13 -8.71 -5.50 -1.20
N LEU A 14 -8.09 -4.65 -0.39
CA LEU A 14 -8.72 -3.52 0.29
C LEU A 14 -8.24 -2.26 -0.41
N GLY A 15 -9.14 -1.54 -1.06
CA GLY A 15 -8.84 -0.34 -1.85
C GLY A 15 -9.37 0.92 -1.20
N PHE A 16 -8.55 1.95 -1.22
CA PHE A 16 -8.89 3.30 -0.81
C PHE A 16 -8.61 4.24 -1.98
N GLU A 17 -9.52 5.17 -2.25
CA GLU A 17 -9.29 6.19 -3.24
C GLU A 17 -8.22 7.17 -2.78
N THR A 18 -7.38 7.61 -3.70
CA THR A 18 -6.35 8.61 -3.45
C THR A 18 -6.20 9.56 -4.64
N VAL A 19 -5.26 10.48 -4.53
CA VAL A 19 -5.04 11.55 -5.51
C VAL A 19 -4.42 11.04 -6.81
N GLY A 20 -4.66 11.78 -7.89
CA GLY A 20 -4.07 11.52 -9.19
C GLY A 20 -2.57 11.79 -9.25
N ARG A 21 -2.01 11.42 -10.39
CA ARG A 21 -0.59 11.61 -10.71
C ARG A 21 -0.23 13.10 -10.71
N GLY A 22 0.94 13.43 -10.17
CA GLY A 22 1.41 14.82 -10.09
C GLY A 22 0.90 15.61 -8.88
N HIS A 23 0.00 15.06 -8.07
CA HIS A 23 -0.42 15.71 -6.83
C HIS A 23 0.73 15.78 -5.81
N ALA A 24 0.81 16.88 -5.07
CA ALA A 24 1.89 17.13 -4.09
C ALA A 24 2.00 16.08 -2.98
N ASP A 25 0.94 15.34 -2.70
CA ASP A 25 0.91 14.30 -1.68
C ASP A 25 1.40 12.92 -2.15
N ASN A 26 1.70 12.75 -3.44
CA ASN A 26 2.04 11.43 -3.99
C ASN A 26 3.24 10.77 -3.32
N GLU A 27 4.28 11.55 -2.99
CA GLU A 27 5.47 11.01 -2.34
C GLU A 27 5.19 10.57 -0.91
N ALA A 28 4.38 11.34 -0.18
CA ALA A 28 3.93 10.97 1.17
C ALA A 28 3.06 9.69 1.15
N ILE A 29 2.19 9.54 0.15
CA ILE A 29 1.32 8.36 -0.02
C ILE A 29 2.15 7.12 -0.38
N LYS A 30 3.17 7.25 -1.22
CA LYS A 30 4.09 6.15 -1.55
C LYS A 30 4.92 5.71 -0.34
N LEU A 31 5.39 6.66 0.48
CA LEU A 31 6.08 6.35 1.72
C LEU A 31 5.15 5.69 2.74
N LEU A 32 3.89 6.14 2.84
CA LEU A 32 2.86 5.49 3.65
C LEU A 32 2.66 4.03 3.22
N ALA A 33 2.56 3.76 1.91
CA ALA A 33 2.44 2.40 1.40
C ALA A 33 3.66 1.54 1.71
N SER A 34 4.87 2.10 1.58
CA SER A 34 6.12 1.42 1.95
C SER A 34 6.15 1.02 3.42
N ILE A 35 5.79 1.93 4.32
CA ILE A 35 5.75 1.69 5.78
C ILE A 35 4.68 0.66 6.15
N LEU A 36 3.50 0.74 5.52
CA LEU A 36 2.39 -0.14 5.87
C LEU A 36 2.59 -1.56 5.34
N GLY A 37 3.06 -1.73 4.08
CA GLY A 37 3.13 -3.06 3.47
C GLY A 37 4.09 -3.17 2.28
N GLY A 38 5.03 -2.24 2.09
CA GLY A 38 5.95 -2.24 0.95
C GLY A 38 7.23 -3.06 1.13
N THR A 39 7.59 -3.41 2.36
CA THR A 39 8.86 -4.06 2.70
C THR A 39 8.67 -5.23 3.67
N MET A 40 9.71 -6.04 3.87
CA MET A 40 9.71 -7.09 4.90
C MET A 40 9.71 -6.55 6.34
N SER A 41 10.14 -5.30 6.53
CA SER A 41 10.05 -4.60 7.82
C SER A 41 8.80 -3.75 7.98
N SER A 42 7.87 -3.79 7.04
CA SER A 42 6.60 -3.06 7.09
C SER A 42 5.64 -3.63 8.15
N ARG A 43 4.74 -2.79 8.65
CA ARG A 43 3.81 -3.15 9.73
C ARG A 43 2.98 -4.39 9.42
N LEU A 44 2.38 -4.46 8.23
CA LEU A 44 1.55 -5.62 7.85
C LEU A 44 2.38 -6.89 7.68
N PHE A 45 3.58 -6.79 7.12
CA PHE A 45 4.45 -7.96 6.98
C PHE A 45 4.81 -8.54 8.35
N ILE A 46 5.24 -7.71 9.29
CA ILE A 46 5.60 -8.13 10.64
C ILE A 46 4.39 -8.68 11.38
N GLU A 47 3.27 -7.95 11.41
CA GLU A 47 2.13 -8.28 12.25
C GLU A 47 1.29 -9.45 11.71
N VAL A 48 1.14 -9.55 10.38
CA VAL A 48 0.27 -10.57 9.77
C VAL A 48 1.06 -11.82 9.40
N ARG A 49 2.24 -11.64 8.80
CA ARG A 49 3.04 -12.75 8.28
C ARG A 49 4.02 -13.30 9.30
N GLU A 50 4.93 -12.47 9.83
CA GLU A 50 6.00 -12.98 10.70
C GLU A 50 5.48 -13.42 12.06
N ARG A 51 4.77 -12.54 12.76
CA ARG A 51 4.33 -12.82 14.13
C ARG A 51 3.23 -13.86 14.22
N ARG A 52 2.36 -13.96 13.19
CA ARG A 52 1.13 -14.76 13.25
C ARG A 52 1.00 -15.83 12.18
N GLY A 53 1.80 -15.79 11.14
CA GLY A 53 1.74 -16.75 10.04
C GLY A 53 0.37 -16.81 9.35
N LEU A 54 -0.34 -15.67 9.23
CA LEU A 54 -1.72 -15.61 8.74
C LEU A 54 -1.81 -15.47 7.21
N CYS A 55 -0.71 -15.17 6.56
CA CYS A 55 -0.68 -14.98 5.10
C CYS A 55 0.63 -15.49 4.49
N TYR A 56 0.56 -15.86 3.23
CA TYR A 56 1.75 -16.08 2.40
C TYR A 56 2.32 -14.76 1.90
N THR A 57 1.42 -13.87 1.45
CA THR A 57 1.78 -12.53 0.98
C THR A 57 0.85 -11.49 1.59
N VAL A 58 1.42 -10.34 1.95
CA VAL A 58 0.68 -9.12 2.28
C VAL A 58 1.48 -7.93 1.79
N ARG A 59 0.85 -7.04 1.03
CA ARG A 59 1.50 -5.87 0.45
C ARG A 59 0.55 -4.67 0.40
N ALA A 60 1.11 -3.48 0.58
CA ALA A 60 0.45 -2.22 0.26
C ALA A 60 1.17 -1.56 -0.92
N ALA A 61 0.40 -1.01 -1.85
CA ALA A 61 0.90 -0.33 -3.05
C ALA A 61 -0.02 0.83 -3.43
N VAL A 62 0.48 1.71 -4.28
CA VAL A 62 -0.25 2.85 -4.85
C VAL A 62 -0.22 2.75 -6.35
N ASP A 63 -1.40 2.77 -6.97
CA ASP A 63 -1.57 2.91 -8.41
C ASP A 63 -2.12 4.33 -8.67
N SER A 64 -1.42 5.16 -9.47
CA SER A 64 -1.81 6.53 -9.76
C SER A 64 -2.12 6.70 -11.25
N TYR A 65 -3.29 7.26 -11.53
CA TYR A 65 -3.76 7.68 -12.85
C TYR A 65 -3.71 9.21 -12.95
N ASP A 66 -4.21 9.80 -14.01
CA ASP A 66 -4.06 11.25 -14.22
C ASP A 66 -4.89 12.08 -13.23
N ASP A 67 -6.13 11.65 -12.96
CA ASP A 67 -7.11 12.35 -12.12
C ASP A 67 -7.38 11.69 -10.77
N VAL A 68 -7.07 10.40 -10.64
CA VAL A 68 -7.37 9.60 -9.45
C VAL A 68 -6.24 8.60 -9.18
N GLY A 69 -6.15 8.10 -7.97
CA GLY A 69 -5.28 7.00 -7.60
C GLY A 69 -5.99 5.99 -6.69
N THR A 70 -5.33 4.87 -6.47
CA THR A 70 -5.76 3.85 -5.51
C THR A 70 -4.62 3.46 -4.58
N PHE A 71 -4.88 3.49 -3.28
CA PHE A 71 -4.04 2.83 -2.30
C PHE A 71 -4.63 1.45 -2.01
N VAL A 72 -3.89 0.39 -2.31
CA VAL A 72 -4.41 -0.98 -2.25
C VAL A 72 -3.58 -1.83 -1.32
N ILE A 73 -4.25 -2.52 -0.37
CA ILE A 73 -3.66 -3.60 0.42
C ILE A 73 -4.12 -4.92 -0.19
N ARG A 74 -3.17 -5.73 -0.67
CA ARG A 74 -3.42 -7.06 -1.22
C ARG A 74 -2.87 -8.12 -0.30
N ALA A 75 -3.65 -9.16 -0.01
CA ALA A 75 -3.22 -10.26 0.86
C ALA A 75 -3.73 -11.62 0.37
N GLY A 76 -2.84 -12.61 0.36
CA GLY A 76 -3.17 -14.02 0.18
C GLY A 76 -3.28 -14.69 1.55
N LEU A 77 -4.50 -14.91 2.03
CA LEU A 77 -4.82 -15.31 3.39
C LEU A 77 -5.28 -16.77 3.47
N ASP A 78 -5.03 -17.41 4.59
CA ASP A 78 -5.64 -18.70 4.92
C ASP A 78 -7.14 -18.51 5.17
N ALA A 79 -7.97 -19.18 4.36
CA ALA A 79 -9.42 -19.06 4.43
C ALA A 79 -9.99 -19.48 5.80
N SER A 80 -9.35 -20.43 6.50
CA SER A 80 -9.76 -20.90 7.83
C SER A 80 -9.51 -19.87 8.94
N ARG A 81 -8.55 -18.97 8.74
CA ARG A 81 -8.14 -17.92 9.70
C ARG A 81 -8.41 -16.51 9.21
N LEU A 82 -9.28 -16.38 8.18
CA LEU A 82 -9.55 -15.08 7.53
C LEU A 82 -9.97 -14.00 8.53
N LYS A 83 -10.89 -14.33 9.45
CA LYS A 83 -11.36 -13.37 10.45
C LYS A 83 -10.21 -12.78 11.27
N LEU A 84 -9.34 -13.62 11.80
CA LEU A 84 -8.19 -13.17 12.58
C LEU A 84 -7.23 -12.32 11.74
N ALA A 85 -6.98 -12.71 10.49
CA ALA A 85 -6.12 -11.95 9.58
C ALA A 85 -6.70 -10.56 9.28
N MET A 86 -8.00 -10.47 9.02
CA MET A 86 -8.68 -9.20 8.78
C MET A 86 -8.72 -8.31 10.02
N ASP A 87 -8.93 -8.87 11.22
CA ASP A 87 -8.87 -8.13 12.48
C ASP A 87 -7.49 -7.46 12.65
N VAL A 88 -6.40 -8.19 12.35
CA VAL A 88 -5.03 -7.66 12.44
C VAL A 88 -4.77 -6.58 11.39
N ILE A 89 -5.13 -6.84 10.12
CA ILE A 89 -4.93 -5.87 9.03
C ILE A 89 -5.68 -4.57 9.34
N VAL A 90 -6.96 -4.66 9.66
CA VAL A 90 -7.80 -3.48 9.96
C VAL A 90 -7.29 -2.73 11.18
N LYS A 91 -6.82 -3.44 12.21
CA LYS A 91 -6.20 -2.82 13.39
C LYS A 91 -4.97 -2.00 13.02
N GLU A 92 -4.07 -2.52 12.18
CA GLU A 92 -2.87 -1.78 11.77
C GLU A 92 -3.22 -0.59 10.86
N VAL A 93 -4.19 -0.73 9.96
CA VAL A 93 -4.70 0.40 9.16
C VAL A 93 -5.31 1.50 10.05
N LYS A 94 -6.17 1.14 11.00
CA LYS A 94 -6.74 2.11 11.96
C LYS A 94 -5.65 2.76 12.83
N LYS A 95 -4.64 2.00 13.24
CA LYS A 95 -3.54 2.51 14.06
C LYS A 95 -2.70 3.55 13.32
N ILE A 96 -2.33 3.29 12.05
CA ILE A 96 -1.54 4.23 11.26
C ILE A 96 -2.36 5.48 10.90
N ALA A 97 -3.67 5.34 10.63
CA ALA A 97 -4.56 6.46 10.38
C ALA A 97 -4.75 7.37 11.62
N ALA A 98 -4.77 6.78 12.82
CA ALA A 98 -4.98 7.53 14.07
C ALA A 98 -3.70 8.16 14.63
N HIS A 99 -2.56 7.46 14.51
CA HIS A 99 -1.31 7.83 15.22
C HIS A 99 -0.16 8.18 14.27
N GLY A 100 -0.35 8.01 12.94
CA GLY A 100 0.70 8.26 11.95
C GLY A 100 1.84 7.24 12.03
N VAL A 101 3.04 7.72 11.73
CA VAL A 101 4.28 6.94 11.64
C VAL A 101 5.36 7.51 12.55
N THR A 102 6.37 6.72 12.90
CA THR A 102 7.52 7.21 13.65
C THR A 102 8.58 7.82 12.71
N LYS A 103 9.55 8.53 13.28
CA LYS A 103 10.70 9.07 12.52
C LYS A 103 11.55 7.97 11.93
N GLU A 104 11.72 6.89 12.67
CA GLU A 104 12.50 5.71 12.27
C GLU A 104 11.82 4.97 11.10
N GLU A 105 10.50 4.77 11.15
CA GLU A 105 9.75 4.18 10.04
C GLU A 105 9.85 5.02 8.76
N LEU A 106 9.75 6.34 8.89
CA LEU A 106 9.88 7.25 7.75
C LEU A 106 11.31 7.22 7.17
N ALA A 107 12.34 7.23 8.01
CA ALA A 107 13.73 7.13 7.58
C ALA A 107 13.99 5.84 6.82
N MET A 108 13.58 4.69 7.37
CA MET A 108 13.72 3.38 6.71
C MET A 108 12.96 3.32 5.37
N ALA A 109 11.78 3.93 5.27
CA ALA A 109 11.02 3.99 4.02
C ALA A 109 11.72 4.84 2.96
N LYS A 110 12.31 5.98 3.33
CA LYS A 110 13.12 6.83 2.43
C LYS A 110 14.36 6.09 1.94
N ASP A 111 15.08 5.41 2.82
CA ASP A 111 16.26 4.61 2.46
C ASP A 111 15.88 3.47 1.50
N HIS A 112 14.75 2.81 1.74
CA HIS A 112 14.24 1.76 0.85
C HIS A 112 13.91 2.30 -0.55
N VAL A 113 13.22 3.45 -0.65
CA VAL A 113 12.92 4.11 -1.92
C VAL A 113 14.20 4.53 -2.64
N ARG A 114 15.16 5.10 -1.92
CA ARG A 114 16.47 5.50 -2.45
C ARG A 114 17.22 4.30 -3.03
N GLY A 115 17.41 3.25 -2.23
CA GLY A 115 18.10 2.04 -2.66
C GLY A 115 17.41 1.36 -3.85
N GLY A 116 16.08 1.23 -3.79
CA GLY A 116 15.28 0.65 -4.85
C GLY A 116 15.35 1.45 -6.17
N LEU A 117 15.35 2.79 -6.11
CA LEU A 117 15.49 3.63 -7.30
C LEU A 117 16.89 3.48 -7.91
N MET A 118 17.93 3.56 -7.10
CA MET A 118 19.32 3.47 -7.58
C MET A 118 19.61 2.12 -8.24
N LEU A 119 19.21 1.02 -7.59
CA LEU A 119 19.40 -0.33 -8.15
C LEU A 119 18.62 -0.54 -9.46
N ARG A 120 17.38 -0.07 -9.56
CA ARG A 120 16.60 -0.17 -10.80
C ARG A 120 17.23 0.59 -11.95
N LEU A 121 17.79 1.77 -11.70
CA LEU A 121 18.38 2.61 -12.72
C LEU A 121 19.77 2.13 -13.21
N GLU A 122 20.31 1.04 -12.67
CA GLU A 122 21.44 0.33 -13.26
C GLU A 122 21.05 -0.38 -14.57
N ASP A 123 19.79 -0.83 -14.67
CA ASP A 123 19.26 -1.42 -15.90
C ASP A 123 18.86 -0.33 -16.91
N SER A 124 19.31 -0.51 -18.16
CA SER A 124 19.09 0.48 -19.23
C SER A 124 17.63 0.60 -19.65
N SER A 125 16.83 -0.47 -19.57
CA SER A 125 15.40 -0.44 -19.91
C SER A 125 14.59 0.28 -18.81
N GLU A 126 14.89 0.03 -17.54
CA GLU A 126 14.32 0.73 -16.41
C GLU A 126 14.65 2.23 -16.43
N ARG A 127 15.88 2.57 -16.85
CA ARG A 127 16.30 3.95 -17.03
C ARG A 127 15.55 4.64 -18.18
N ALA A 128 15.38 3.95 -19.30
CA ALA A 128 14.58 4.46 -20.41
C ALA A 128 13.11 4.64 -20.02
N GLU A 129 12.53 3.68 -19.28
CA GLU A 129 11.17 3.77 -18.75
C GLU A 129 11.03 4.94 -17.77
N PHE A 130 11.97 5.14 -16.87
CA PHE A 130 11.96 6.24 -15.89
C PHE A 130 11.83 7.60 -16.56
N PHE A 131 12.62 7.88 -17.59
CA PHE A 131 12.56 9.15 -18.33
C PHE A 131 11.38 9.19 -19.31
N GLY A 132 11.12 8.09 -20.03
CA GLY A 132 10.03 8.00 -21.01
C GLY A 132 8.66 8.22 -20.37
N ARG A 133 8.40 7.61 -19.21
CA ARG A 133 7.14 7.85 -18.47
C ARG A 133 6.99 9.31 -18.03
N GLN A 134 8.06 9.94 -17.60
CA GLN A 134 7.99 11.36 -17.23
C GLN A 134 7.66 12.23 -18.44
N SER A 135 8.31 12.00 -19.59
CA SER A 135 8.04 12.72 -20.83
C SER A 135 6.60 12.54 -21.33
N LEU A 136 5.98 11.35 -21.08
CA LEU A 136 4.61 11.09 -21.51
C LEU A 136 3.55 11.69 -20.57
N PHE A 137 3.82 11.79 -19.28
CA PHE A 137 2.81 12.08 -18.27
C PHE A 137 3.04 13.37 -17.49
N PHE A 138 4.20 14.00 -17.63
CA PHE A 138 4.54 15.23 -16.92
C PHE A 138 5.10 16.28 -17.89
N ASN A 139 4.91 17.54 -17.57
CA ASN A 139 5.46 18.64 -18.37
C ASN A 139 6.97 18.84 -18.14
N GLU A 140 7.53 18.20 -17.12
CA GLU A 140 8.93 18.31 -16.73
C GLU A 140 9.53 16.93 -16.50
N VAL A 141 10.74 16.75 -16.99
CA VAL A 141 11.54 15.53 -16.79
C VAL A 141 12.65 15.85 -15.80
N ILE A 142 12.61 15.24 -14.62
CA ILE A 142 13.61 15.43 -13.58
C ILE A 142 14.54 14.22 -13.45
N GLY A 143 15.77 14.48 -12.98
CA GLY A 143 16.75 13.43 -12.69
C GLY A 143 16.39 12.60 -11.46
N PRO A 144 17.05 11.42 -11.30
CA PRO A 144 16.84 10.57 -10.13
C PRO A 144 17.11 11.28 -8.80
N GLU A 145 18.15 12.12 -8.75
CA GLU A 145 18.51 12.89 -7.54
C GLU A 145 17.42 13.88 -7.14
N ASP A 146 16.83 14.59 -8.10
CA ASP A 146 15.75 15.53 -7.83
C ASP A 146 14.49 14.81 -7.43
N ARG A 147 14.25 13.62 -8.01
CA ARG A 147 13.18 12.74 -7.58
C ARG A 147 13.36 12.29 -6.11
N LEU A 148 14.57 11.97 -5.71
CA LEU A 148 14.87 11.60 -4.32
C LEU A 148 14.70 12.78 -3.36
N LYS A 149 15.07 14.01 -3.76
CA LYS A 149 14.82 15.22 -2.94
C LYS A 149 13.33 15.42 -2.62
N GLN A 150 12.43 15.07 -3.55
CA GLN A 150 10.98 15.14 -3.29
C GLN A 150 10.57 14.17 -2.16
N PHE A 151 11.11 12.94 -2.14
CA PHE A 151 10.88 12.01 -1.04
C PHE A 151 11.53 12.50 0.26
N ASP A 152 12.75 13.05 0.19
CA ASP A 152 13.46 13.56 1.36
C ASP A 152 12.73 14.73 2.04
N ALA A 153 12.04 15.55 1.28
CA ALA A 153 11.25 16.67 1.79
C ALA A 153 10.01 16.24 2.60
N VAL A 154 9.51 15.00 2.42
CA VAL A 154 8.34 14.50 3.15
C VAL A 154 8.61 14.39 4.63
N THR A 155 7.72 14.92 5.46
CA THR A 155 7.80 14.88 6.93
C THR A 155 6.88 13.82 7.53
N VAL A 156 7.11 13.49 8.80
CA VAL A 156 6.19 12.62 9.59
C VAL A 156 4.77 13.19 9.60
N ALA A 157 4.64 14.52 9.68
CA ALA A 157 3.35 15.19 9.67
C ALA A 157 2.60 15.02 8.34
N ASP A 158 3.32 15.05 7.20
CA ASP A 158 2.73 14.81 5.88
C ASP A 158 2.19 13.38 5.77
N VAL A 159 2.99 12.38 6.18
CA VAL A 159 2.54 10.98 6.15
C VAL A 159 1.37 10.75 7.10
N ALA A 160 1.35 11.36 8.28
CA ALA A 160 0.23 11.25 9.22
C ALA A 160 -1.04 11.90 8.65
N ARG A 161 -0.92 13.06 8.01
CA ARG A 161 -2.03 13.76 7.37
C ARG A 161 -2.65 12.93 6.25
N VAL A 162 -1.84 12.43 5.31
CA VAL A 162 -2.34 11.62 4.20
C VAL A 162 -2.91 10.29 4.68
N ALA A 163 -2.31 9.65 5.70
CA ALA A 163 -2.84 8.43 6.29
C ALA A 163 -4.25 8.64 6.84
N LYS A 164 -4.49 9.73 7.57
CA LYS A 164 -5.80 10.08 8.10
C LYS A 164 -6.83 10.40 7.01
N GLN A 165 -6.40 11.03 5.91
CA GLN A 165 -7.28 11.39 4.80
C GLN A 165 -7.69 10.18 3.96
N ILE A 166 -6.74 9.29 3.64
CA ILE A 166 -6.93 8.21 2.68
C ILE A 166 -7.51 6.96 3.34
N LEU A 167 -7.02 6.59 4.53
CA LEU A 167 -7.37 5.32 5.17
C LEU A 167 -8.70 5.39 5.96
N ASP A 168 -9.74 5.96 5.32
CA ASP A 168 -11.09 5.93 5.88
C ASP A 168 -11.73 4.56 5.64
N MET A 169 -11.94 3.82 6.72
CA MET A 169 -12.55 2.49 6.69
C MET A 169 -13.98 2.49 6.15
N LYS A 170 -14.71 3.62 6.21
CA LYS A 170 -16.07 3.74 5.68
C LYS A 170 -16.10 3.87 4.16
N ALA A 171 -15.04 4.44 3.58
CA ALA A 171 -14.88 4.59 2.14
C ALA A 171 -14.14 3.40 1.50
N MET A 172 -13.72 2.41 2.29
CA MET A 172 -12.95 1.27 1.82
C MET A 172 -13.75 0.38 0.86
N SER A 173 -13.15 0.09 -0.30
CA SER A 173 -13.64 -0.92 -1.24
C SER A 173 -12.99 -2.27 -0.99
N ILE A 174 -13.76 -3.35 -1.13
CA ILE A 174 -13.28 -4.73 -0.93
C ILE A 174 -13.50 -5.53 -2.20
N ALA A 175 -12.45 -6.20 -2.67
CA ALA A 175 -12.55 -7.25 -3.68
C ALA A 175 -11.93 -8.54 -3.14
N ALA A 176 -12.55 -9.69 -3.43
CA ALA A 176 -12.04 -10.96 -2.97
C ALA A 176 -12.32 -12.09 -3.97
N ILE A 177 -11.40 -13.06 -4.01
CA ILE A 177 -11.54 -14.33 -4.73
C ILE A 177 -11.24 -15.44 -3.72
N GLY A 178 -12.21 -16.34 -3.50
CA GLY A 178 -12.03 -17.40 -2.51
C GLY A 178 -13.21 -18.36 -2.40
N PRO A 179 -13.20 -19.26 -1.40
CA PRO A 179 -14.16 -20.36 -1.28
C PRO A 179 -15.54 -19.96 -0.71
N TYR A 180 -15.81 -18.67 -0.58
CA TYR A 180 -17.08 -18.18 -0.03
C TYR A 180 -18.20 -18.18 -1.09
N LYS A 181 -19.38 -18.69 -0.73
CA LYS A 181 -20.52 -18.81 -1.65
C LYS A 181 -21.18 -17.48 -1.98
N ASN A 182 -21.12 -16.52 -1.08
CA ASN A 182 -21.70 -15.19 -1.28
C ASN A 182 -20.99 -14.12 -0.44
N ALA A 183 -21.25 -12.85 -0.79
CA ALA A 183 -20.64 -11.70 -0.13
C ALA A 183 -20.99 -11.61 1.37
N LYS A 184 -22.19 -12.03 1.79
CA LYS A 184 -22.61 -12.01 3.19
C LYS A 184 -21.72 -12.90 4.07
N GLN A 185 -21.41 -14.11 3.60
CA GLN A 185 -20.50 -15.03 4.30
C GLN A 185 -19.08 -14.47 4.40
N LEU A 186 -18.60 -13.82 3.34
CA LEU A 186 -17.29 -13.16 3.35
C LEU A 186 -17.29 -11.98 4.32
N LEU A 187 -18.25 -11.07 4.20
CA LEU A 187 -18.30 -9.86 5.04
C LEU A 187 -18.47 -10.15 6.53
N ALA A 188 -19.09 -11.28 6.89
CA ALA A 188 -19.15 -11.74 8.28
C ALA A 188 -17.76 -12.08 8.88
N GLN A 189 -16.73 -12.23 8.06
CA GLN A 189 -15.36 -12.44 8.51
C GLN A 189 -14.59 -11.12 8.76
N PHE A 190 -15.16 -10.00 8.34
CA PHE A 190 -14.54 -8.70 8.56
C PHE A 190 -14.96 -8.14 9.92
N PRO A 191 -14.06 -7.42 10.61
CA PRO A 191 -14.43 -6.69 11.82
C PRO A 191 -15.45 -5.61 11.47
N THR A 192 -16.21 -5.17 12.45
CA THR A 192 -17.11 -4.02 12.29
C THR A 192 -16.28 -2.79 11.90
N LEU A 193 -16.55 -2.28 10.70
CA LEU A 193 -15.81 -1.20 10.06
C LEU A 193 -16.24 0.15 10.62
#